data_ebbc012688db8c7287e7595398003153
#
_entry.id   ebbc012688db8c7287e7595398003153
#
_cell.length_a   1.000
_cell.length_b   1.000
_cell.length_c   1.000
_cell.angle_alpha   90.00
_cell.angle_beta   90.00
_cell.angle_gamma   90.00
#
_symmetry.space_group_name_H-M   'P 1'
#
loop_
_entity.id
_entity.type
_entity.pdbx_description
1 polymer ?
#
loop_
_entity_poly.entity_id
_entity_poly.type
_entity_poly.pdbx_seq_one_letter_code
_entity_poly.pdbx_strand_id
1 'polypeptide(L)'
;MPDPTLYKKLYEILKWSSVAALALTLILVLHTSPAPNIPYNANAAASAEKKFEAADQAKAAGQPSQVQLDRSELNSYLAQNLQLEGKPGAASASAPAQGASMDNVPTVGSAVPPDDPAGAFPGGDQATLEQVQSTVKDVKVDMDGDLVKAYVIFDYHGKDLSLELDGHLSADGGYMKFEPVAGKLGSLPLPQSTLQAAVDKMMASPENREKLKLPADISDVQIQNGQAVVKYK
;
A
#
# COMPACT_ATOMS: atom_id res chain seq x y z
N MET A 1 44.21 -35.14 -5.05
CA MET A 1 43.77 -34.32 -3.92
C MET A 1 43.64 -32.91 -4.44
N PRO A 2 42.51 -32.22 -4.31
CA PRO A 2 42.36 -30.86 -4.81
C PRO A 2 43.23 -29.90 -3.99
N ASP A 3 43.88 -28.97 -4.68
CA ASP A 3 44.83 -28.03 -4.08
C ASP A 3 44.18 -27.09 -3.05
N PRO A 4 44.70 -27.04 -1.81
CA PRO A 4 44.14 -26.19 -0.74
C PRO A 4 44.16 -24.68 -1.07
N THR A 5 44.99 -24.28 -2.01
CA THR A 5 45.07 -22.90 -2.51
C THR A 5 43.88 -22.50 -3.40
N LEU A 6 43.27 -23.44 -4.11
CA LEU A 6 42.10 -23.23 -4.93
C LEU A 6 40.86 -22.98 -4.05
N TYR A 7 40.72 -23.74 -2.95
CA TYR A 7 39.60 -23.54 -2.02
C TYR A 7 39.64 -22.16 -1.33
N LYS A 8 40.83 -21.71 -0.93
CA LYS A 8 40.97 -20.35 -0.34
C LYS A 8 40.58 -19.24 -1.32
N LYS A 9 41.05 -19.32 -2.57
CA LYS A 9 40.69 -18.37 -3.61
C LYS A 9 39.19 -18.39 -3.96
N LEU A 10 38.61 -19.59 -4.05
CA LEU A 10 37.18 -19.75 -4.30
C LEU A 10 36.34 -19.17 -3.15
N TYR A 11 36.75 -19.41 -1.91
CA TYR A 11 36.08 -18.85 -0.73
C TYR A 11 36.17 -17.33 -0.67
N GLU A 12 37.30 -16.73 -0.99
CA GLU A 12 37.47 -15.29 -1.05
C GLU A 12 36.60 -14.68 -2.14
N ILE A 13 36.56 -15.27 -3.32
CA ILE A 13 35.70 -14.81 -4.42
C ILE A 13 34.24 -14.91 -4.03
N LEU A 14 33.82 -16.04 -3.42
CA LEU A 14 32.43 -16.22 -2.98
C LEU A 14 32.03 -15.21 -1.90
N LYS A 15 32.93 -14.97 -0.92
CA LYS A 15 32.71 -13.97 0.14
C LYS A 15 32.53 -12.55 -0.44
N TRP A 16 33.42 -12.13 -1.32
CA TRP A 16 33.34 -10.80 -1.92
C TRP A 16 32.16 -10.65 -2.87
N SER A 17 31.80 -11.71 -3.62
CA SER A 17 30.62 -11.70 -4.47
C SER A 17 29.33 -11.62 -3.65
N SER A 18 29.26 -12.30 -2.50
CA SER A 18 28.13 -12.23 -1.58
C SER A 18 27.96 -10.83 -0.98
N VAL A 19 29.07 -10.19 -0.54
CA VAL A 19 29.04 -8.81 -0.03
C VAL A 19 28.63 -7.83 -1.13
N ALA A 20 29.15 -7.99 -2.35
CA ALA A 20 28.77 -7.15 -3.48
C ALA A 20 27.30 -7.31 -3.86
N ALA A 21 26.78 -8.55 -3.85
CA ALA A 21 25.36 -8.82 -4.11
C ALA A 21 24.47 -8.17 -3.05
N LEU A 22 24.83 -8.30 -1.77
CA LEU A 22 24.10 -7.69 -0.66
C LEU A 22 24.11 -6.16 -0.76
N ALA A 23 25.26 -5.57 -1.06
CA ALA A 23 25.36 -4.13 -1.27
C ALA A 23 24.51 -3.64 -2.45
N LEU A 24 24.52 -4.39 -3.56
CA LEU A 24 23.70 -4.09 -4.73
C LEU A 24 22.21 -4.18 -4.40
N THR A 25 21.78 -5.21 -3.68
CA THR A 25 20.39 -5.36 -3.24
C THR A 25 19.97 -4.19 -2.36
N LEU A 26 20.82 -3.80 -1.41
CA LEU A 26 20.56 -2.66 -0.54
C LEU A 26 20.41 -1.36 -1.34
N ILE A 27 21.29 -1.13 -2.32
CA ILE A 27 21.20 0.06 -3.20
C ILE A 27 19.88 0.03 -4.00
N LEU A 28 19.47 -1.11 -4.53
CA LEU A 28 18.22 -1.25 -5.29
C LEU A 28 16.99 -1.00 -4.42
N VAL A 29 16.97 -1.48 -3.18
CA VAL A 29 15.87 -1.24 -2.24
C VAL A 29 15.78 0.22 -1.82
N LEU A 30 16.94 0.86 -1.56
CA LEU A 30 16.98 2.27 -1.17
C LEU A 30 16.81 3.24 -2.34
N HIS A 31 16.87 2.75 -3.57
CA HIS A 31 16.61 3.57 -4.74
C HIS A 31 15.11 3.63 -5.00
N THR A 32 14.49 4.75 -4.64
CA THR A 32 13.06 4.97 -4.81
C THR A 32 12.67 5.03 -6.29
N SER A 33 11.72 4.21 -6.69
CA SER A 33 11.09 4.38 -8.00
C SER A 33 10.19 5.62 -7.98
N PRO A 34 10.27 6.50 -9.00
CA PRO A 34 9.41 7.67 -9.04
C PRO A 34 7.95 7.24 -9.19
N ALA A 35 7.11 7.70 -8.26
CA ALA A 35 5.67 7.54 -8.39
C ALA A 35 5.14 8.35 -9.59
N PRO A 36 4.03 7.92 -10.21
CA PRO A 36 3.42 8.69 -11.29
C PRO A 36 3.00 10.07 -10.80
N ASN A 37 3.27 11.09 -11.63
CA ASN A 37 2.86 12.45 -11.30
C ASN A 37 1.36 12.60 -11.57
N ILE A 38 0.56 12.36 -10.55
CA ILE A 38 -0.89 12.56 -10.57
C ILE A 38 -1.19 13.74 -9.64
N PRO A 39 -1.38 14.95 -10.19
CA PRO A 39 -1.61 16.13 -9.38
C PRO A 39 -2.99 16.05 -8.70
N TYR A 40 -3.08 16.59 -7.50
CA TYR A 40 -4.35 16.81 -6.84
C TYR A 40 -5.19 17.81 -7.63
N ASN A 41 -6.48 17.50 -7.80
CA ASN A 41 -7.45 18.36 -8.46
C ASN A 41 -8.72 18.45 -7.60
N ALA A 42 -8.97 19.63 -7.04
CA ALA A 42 -10.14 19.88 -6.19
C ALA A 42 -11.48 19.61 -6.93
N ASN A 43 -11.56 19.92 -8.23
CA ASN A 43 -12.75 19.64 -9.01
C ASN A 43 -12.98 18.14 -9.22
N ALA A 44 -11.90 17.38 -9.39
CA ALA A 44 -11.96 15.91 -9.50
C ALA A 44 -12.38 15.27 -8.16
N ALA A 45 -11.89 15.77 -7.02
CA ALA A 45 -12.33 15.32 -5.71
C ALA A 45 -13.84 15.62 -5.50
N ALA A 46 -14.27 16.81 -5.81
CA ALA A 46 -15.70 17.20 -5.72
C ALA A 46 -16.60 16.40 -6.69
N SER A 47 -16.05 16.03 -7.87
CA SER A 47 -16.76 15.14 -8.80
C SER A 47 -16.94 13.75 -8.21
N ALA A 48 -15.89 13.18 -7.60
CA ALA A 48 -15.96 11.89 -6.93
C ALA A 48 -17.00 11.90 -5.79
N GLU A 49 -16.98 12.93 -4.93
CA GLU A 49 -17.98 13.09 -3.85
C GLU A 49 -19.41 13.11 -4.39
N LYS A 50 -19.69 13.91 -5.42
CA LYS A 50 -21.02 13.97 -6.04
C LYS A 50 -21.47 12.61 -6.61
N LYS A 51 -20.55 11.83 -7.15
CA LYS A 51 -20.85 10.48 -7.65
C LYS A 51 -21.23 9.54 -6.51
N PHE A 52 -20.54 9.61 -5.36
CA PHE A 52 -20.90 8.85 -4.17
C PHE A 52 -22.24 9.32 -3.59
N GLU A 53 -22.47 10.62 -3.46
CA GLU A 53 -23.76 11.17 -3.00
C GLU A 53 -24.92 10.74 -3.90
N ALA A 54 -24.74 10.76 -5.22
CA ALA A 54 -25.75 10.31 -6.15
C ALA A 54 -26.07 8.81 -6.00
N ALA A 55 -25.03 8.00 -5.75
CA ALA A 55 -25.19 6.57 -5.48
C ALA A 55 -25.94 6.32 -4.17
N ASP A 56 -25.64 7.07 -3.13
CA ASP A 56 -26.33 6.99 -1.85
C ASP A 56 -27.81 7.39 -1.95
N GLN A 57 -28.12 8.42 -2.76
CA GLN A 57 -29.50 8.82 -3.05
C GLN A 57 -30.27 7.74 -3.83
N ALA A 58 -29.64 7.14 -4.85
CA ALA A 58 -30.25 6.05 -5.61
C ALA A 58 -30.52 4.82 -4.71
N LYS A 59 -29.57 4.50 -3.84
CA LYS A 59 -29.72 3.47 -2.82
C LYS A 59 -30.87 3.76 -1.86
N ALA A 60 -31.01 4.99 -1.36
CA ALA A 60 -32.11 5.39 -0.50
C ALA A 60 -33.49 5.24 -1.21
N ALA A 61 -33.49 5.35 -2.54
CA ALA A 61 -34.65 5.09 -3.39
C ALA A 61 -34.85 3.59 -3.76
N GLY A 62 -34.01 2.70 -3.24
CA GLY A 62 -34.05 1.25 -3.55
C GLY A 62 -33.61 0.91 -4.98
N GLN A 63 -32.85 1.76 -5.62
CA GLN A 63 -32.36 1.57 -6.98
C GLN A 63 -30.90 1.10 -6.97
N PRO A 64 -30.54 0.05 -7.76
CA PRO A 64 -29.15 -0.32 -7.92
C PRO A 64 -28.37 0.82 -8.58
N SER A 65 -27.19 1.07 -8.08
CA SER A 65 -26.35 2.14 -8.58
C SER A 65 -24.87 1.69 -8.69
N GLN A 66 -24.15 2.42 -9.50
CA GLN A 66 -22.69 2.23 -9.59
C GLN A 66 -21.97 3.57 -9.65
N VAL A 67 -20.81 3.61 -9.04
CA VAL A 67 -19.88 4.74 -9.11
C VAL A 67 -18.68 4.32 -9.97
N GLN A 68 -18.33 5.17 -10.93
CA GLN A 68 -17.15 5.01 -11.76
C GLN A 68 -16.23 6.20 -11.53
N LEU A 69 -15.02 5.94 -11.06
CA LEU A 69 -14.01 6.96 -10.80
C LEU A 69 -12.85 6.81 -11.77
N ASP A 70 -12.49 7.90 -12.42
CA ASP A 70 -11.26 7.95 -13.19
C ASP A 70 -10.04 8.10 -12.28
N ARG A 71 -8.85 8.02 -12.87
CA ARG A 71 -7.58 8.13 -12.16
C ARG A 71 -7.45 9.44 -11.35
N SER A 72 -7.88 10.57 -11.93
CA SER A 72 -7.78 11.87 -11.27
C SER A 72 -8.77 11.99 -10.12
N GLU A 73 -10.00 11.55 -10.32
CA GLU A 73 -11.05 11.53 -9.31
C GLU A 73 -10.64 10.64 -8.12
N LEU A 74 -10.21 9.39 -8.38
CA LEU A 74 -9.80 8.47 -7.34
C LEU A 74 -8.62 9.02 -6.53
N ASN A 75 -7.55 9.48 -7.18
CA ASN A 75 -6.39 10.00 -6.47
C ASN A 75 -6.70 11.29 -5.71
N SER A 76 -7.54 12.17 -6.26
CA SER A 76 -7.91 13.41 -5.58
C SER A 76 -8.82 13.14 -4.38
N TYR A 77 -9.72 12.17 -4.50
CA TYR A 77 -10.56 11.70 -3.39
C TYR A 77 -9.73 11.05 -2.28
N LEU A 78 -8.84 10.13 -2.64
CA LEU A 78 -7.90 9.52 -1.68
C LEU A 78 -7.06 10.59 -0.99
N ALA A 79 -6.55 11.52 -1.78
CA ALA A 79 -5.78 12.63 -1.28
C ALA A 79 -6.51 13.50 -0.28
N GLN A 80 -7.80 13.66 -0.38
CA GLN A 80 -8.63 14.46 0.53
C GLN A 80 -9.00 13.69 1.79
N ASN A 81 -9.24 12.37 1.66
CA ASN A 81 -9.80 11.55 2.74
C ASN A 81 -8.74 10.74 3.51
N LEU A 82 -7.57 10.45 2.91
CA LEU A 82 -6.48 9.83 3.63
C LEU A 82 -5.72 10.89 4.42
N GLN A 83 -5.63 10.70 5.74
CA GLN A 83 -4.79 11.49 6.63
C GLN A 83 -3.33 10.98 6.50
N LEU A 84 -2.63 11.43 5.46
CA LEU A 84 -1.24 11.07 5.23
C LEU A 84 -0.32 12.14 5.83
N GLU A 85 0.75 11.71 6.49
CA GLU A 85 1.79 12.64 6.94
C GLU A 85 2.46 13.33 5.76
N GLY A 86 2.48 14.66 5.76
CA GLY A 86 3.23 15.46 4.78
C GLY A 86 2.42 16.12 3.68
N LYS A 87 1.10 16.23 3.77
CA LYS A 87 0.31 16.84 2.71
C LYS A 87 0.14 18.36 2.86
N PRO A 88 0.48 19.15 1.81
CA PRO A 88 0.03 20.53 1.70
C PRO A 88 -1.44 20.53 1.24
N GLY A 89 -2.37 20.46 2.17
CA GLY A 89 -3.80 20.47 1.86
C GLY A 89 -4.72 20.36 3.08
N ALA A 90 -4.21 20.01 4.23
CA ALA A 90 -4.99 19.95 5.46
C ALA A 90 -5.01 21.29 6.24
N ALA A 91 -5.07 22.40 5.52
CA ALA A 91 -5.31 23.70 6.12
C ALA A 91 -6.67 24.22 5.67
N SER A 92 -7.73 23.74 6.27
CA SER A 92 -9.00 24.44 6.52
C SER A 92 -10.15 23.47 6.78
N ALA A 93 -10.19 22.92 7.98
CA ALA A 93 -11.45 22.68 8.67
C ALA A 93 -11.18 22.89 10.14
N SER A 94 -11.44 24.10 10.59
CA SER A 94 -11.44 24.47 12.01
C SER A 94 -12.49 23.65 12.72
N ALA A 95 -12.05 22.76 13.61
CA ALA A 95 -12.88 22.26 14.69
C ALA A 95 -12.21 22.66 16.02
N PRO A 96 -13.00 23.06 17.04
CA PRO A 96 -12.48 23.75 18.21
C PRO A 96 -11.71 22.81 19.15
N ALA A 97 -10.66 23.38 19.68
CA ALA A 97 -9.82 22.79 20.70
C ALA A 97 -10.64 22.38 21.94
N GLN A 98 -10.43 21.15 22.41
CA GLN A 98 -10.49 20.85 23.82
C GLN A 98 -9.30 19.98 24.18
N GLY A 99 -8.49 20.53 25.05
CA GLY A 99 -7.28 19.91 25.55
C GLY A 99 -7.55 18.78 26.54
N ALA A 100 -6.64 17.86 26.57
CA ALA A 100 -6.25 17.14 27.78
C ALA A 100 -4.85 16.58 27.57
N SER A 101 -3.97 17.01 28.43
CA SER A 101 -2.62 16.48 28.66
C SER A 101 -2.65 15.05 29.15
N MET A 102 -1.61 14.31 28.86
CA MET A 102 -0.73 13.60 29.80
C MET A 102 -0.18 12.30 29.25
N ASP A 103 1.13 12.28 29.17
CA ASP A 103 2.04 11.20 29.61
C ASP A 103 1.52 9.77 29.60
N ASN A 104 2.04 8.97 28.69
CA ASN A 104 2.69 7.72 29.09
C ASN A 104 3.52 7.12 27.94
N VAL A 105 4.84 7.16 28.10
CA VAL A 105 5.78 6.36 27.32
C VAL A 105 5.92 5.01 28.04
N PRO A 106 5.75 3.88 27.40
CA PRO A 106 6.54 2.71 27.74
C PRO A 106 7.51 2.36 26.62
N THR A 107 8.76 2.64 26.91
CA THR A 107 9.93 2.01 26.29
C THR A 107 9.85 0.49 26.49
N VAL A 108 9.70 -0.26 25.42
CA VAL A 108 10.06 -1.67 25.41
C VAL A 108 10.87 -1.95 24.16
N GLY A 109 12.18 -2.09 24.38
CA GLY A 109 13.08 -2.64 23.39
C GLY A 109 12.77 -4.13 23.19
N SER A 110 12.63 -4.53 21.97
CA SER A 110 12.70 -5.93 21.56
C SER A 110 13.60 -6.03 20.33
N ALA A 111 14.71 -6.71 20.56
CA ALA A 111 15.67 -7.07 19.53
C ALA A 111 15.00 -7.97 18.47
N VAL A 112 15.09 -7.58 17.21
CA VAL A 112 14.65 -8.36 16.06
C VAL A 112 15.80 -9.30 15.64
N PRO A 113 15.58 -10.60 15.42
CA PRO A 113 16.56 -11.50 14.83
C PRO A 113 16.77 -11.19 13.33
N PRO A 114 17.97 -11.34 12.78
CA PRO A 114 18.34 -10.78 11.46
C PRO A 114 18.11 -11.68 10.23
N ASP A 115 17.25 -12.68 10.23
CA ASP A 115 17.24 -13.68 9.15
C ASP A 115 15.87 -13.98 8.51
N ASP A 116 14.93 -13.02 8.44
CA ASP A 116 13.68 -13.25 7.72
C ASP A 116 13.49 -12.22 6.58
N PRO A 117 13.58 -12.62 5.29
CA PRO A 117 13.32 -11.71 4.17
C PRO A 117 11.88 -11.18 4.12
N ALA A 118 10.95 -11.77 4.89
CA ALA A 118 9.60 -11.23 5.08
C ALA A 118 9.59 -10.02 6.02
N GLY A 119 10.66 -9.78 6.79
CA GLY A 119 10.84 -8.60 7.65
C GLY A 119 11.17 -7.29 6.93
N ALA A 120 11.26 -7.31 5.59
CA ALA A 120 11.49 -6.10 4.79
C ALA A 120 10.23 -5.24 4.61
N PHE A 121 9.07 -5.77 4.94
CA PHE A 121 7.84 -4.97 4.96
C PHE A 121 7.68 -4.32 6.34
N PRO A 122 7.37 -3.00 6.40
CA PRO A 122 7.05 -2.37 7.65
C PRO A 122 5.81 -3.06 8.22
N GLY A 123 6.05 -3.83 9.26
CA GLY A 123 4.95 -4.52 9.88
C GLY A 123 5.10 -5.99 10.14
N GLY A 124 6.27 -6.61 10.08
CA GLY A 124 6.53 -7.97 10.55
C GLY A 124 5.29 -8.84 10.88
N ASP A 125 5.44 -9.87 11.64
CA ASP A 125 4.35 -10.83 11.93
C ASP A 125 3.08 -10.28 12.63
N GLN A 126 3.06 -9.01 13.03
CA GLN A 126 1.96 -8.39 13.77
C GLN A 126 1.60 -6.97 13.31
N ALA A 127 2.00 -6.53 12.12
CA ALA A 127 1.60 -5.22 11.65
C ALA A 127 0.10 -5.18 11.33
N THR A 128 -0.59 -4.30 12.02
CA THR A 128 -1.97 -3.96 11.69
C THR A 128 -2.01 -2.96 10.55
N LEU A 129 -3.13 -2.86 9.84
CA LEU A 129 -3.31 -1.85 8.78
C LEU A 129 -3.11 -0.42 9.33
N GLU A 130 -3.43 -0.16 10.61
CA GLU A 130 -3.18 1.13 11.25
C GLU A 130 -1.69 1.44 11.40
N GLN A 131 -0.88 0.45 11.80
CA GLN A 131 0.56 0.65 11.93
C GLN A 131 1.22 0.90 10.58
N VAL A 132 0.78 0.19 9.54
CA VAL A 132 1.24 0.45 8.17
C VAL A 132 0.77 1.83 7.71
N GLN A 133 -0.47 2.19 7.97
CA GLN A 133 -1.02 3.49 7.59
C GLN A 133 -0.33 4.66 8.27
N SER A 134 0.13 4.51 9.51
CA SER A 134 0.85 5.57 10.23
C SER A 134 2.23 5.91 9.66
N THR A 135 2.80 4.99 8.86
CA THR A 135 4.10 5.19 8.20
C THR A 135 3.97 5.61 6.73
N VAL A 136 2.75 5.60 6.17
CA VAL A 136 2.50 5.95 4.78
C VAL A 136 2.53 7.46 4.59
N LYS A 137 3.42 7.95 3.72
CA LYS A 137 3.56 9.36 3.37
C LYS A 137 2.76 9.78 2.14
N ASP A 138 2.71 8.92 1.13
CA ASP A 138 1.97 9.20 -0.10
C ASP A 138 1.43 7.91 -0.71
N VAL A 139 0.26 8.02 -1.32
CA VAL A 139 -0.38 6.94 -2.07
C VAL A 139 -0.85 7.48 -3.40
N LYS A 140 -0.46 6.82 -4.48
CA LYS A 140 -0.96 7.08 -5.83
C LYS A 140 -1.49 5.79 -6.43
N VAL A 141 -2.58 5.92 -7.13
CA VAL A 141 -3.21 4.79 -7.83
C VAL A 141 -3.29 5.11 -9.31
N ASP A 142 -2.76 4.24 -10.13
CA ASP A 142 -2.97 4.24 -11.58
C ASP A 142 -3.79 3.02 -11.98
N MET A 143 -4.49 3.11 -13.08
CA MET A 143 -5.39 2.06 -13.55
C MET A 143 -5.19 1.86 -15.05
N ASP A 144 -4.95 0.60 -15.44
CA ASP A 144 -4.67 0.25 -16.83
C ASP A 144 -5.46 -1.03 -17.19
N GLY A 145 -6.47 -0.87 -18.05
CA GLY A 145 -7.40 -1.95 -18.37
C GLY A 145 -8.19 -2.42 -17.15
N ASP A 146 -7.84 -3.58 -16.63
CA ASP A 146 -8.41 -4.22 -15.44
C ASP A 146 -7.41 -4.29 -14.26
N LEU A 147 -6.20 -3.78 -14.47
CA LEU A 147 -5.16 -3.72 -13.46
C LEU A 147 -5.21 -2.41 -12.66
N VAL A 148 -5.06 -2.52 -11.36
CA VAL A 148 -4.70 -1.42 -10.48
C VAL A 148 -3.19 -1.43 -10.23
N LYS A 149 -2.57 -0.25 -10.28
CA LYS A 149 -1.16 -0.03 -9.97
C LYS A 149 -1.10 0.93 -8.78
N ALA A 150 -0.79 0.40 -7.62
CA ALA A 150 -0.67 1.18 -6.41
C ALA A 150 0.79 1.56 -6.16
N TYR A 151 1.05 2.84 -5.95
CA TYR A 151 2.35 3.39 -5.58
C TYR A 151 2.24 3.95 -4.18
N VAL A 152 2.99 3.39 -3.26
CA VAL A 152 2.99 3.77 -1.85
C VAL A 152 4.38 4.21 -1.45
N ILE A 153 4.48 5.40 -0.86
CA ILE A 153 5.72 5.87 -0.23
C ILE A 153 5.51 5.82 1.27
N PHE A 154 6.40 5.16 1.98
CA PHE A 154 6.34 5.05 3.43
C PHE A 154 7.69 5.34 4.08
N ASP A 155 7.65 5.82 5.31
CA ASP A 155 8.85 6.02 6.11
C ASP A 155 9.30 4.70 6.75
N TYR A 156 10.56 4.38 6.54
CA TYR A 156 11.21 3.28 7.24
C TYR A 156 12.51 3.76 7.88
N HIS A 157 12.49 3.95 9.20
CA HIS A 157 13.63 4.46 9.97
C HIS A 157 14.22 5.77 9.41
N GLY A 158 13.36 6.71 9.03
CA GLY A 158 13.76 8.03 8.50
C GLY A 158 14.21 8.00 7.04
N LYS A 159 13.93 6.90 6.32
CA LYS A 159 14.17 6.75 4.90
C LYS A 159 12.87 6.46 4.15
N ASP A 160 12.67 7.19 3.06
CA ASP A 160 11.52 6.93 2.19
C ASP A 160 11.78 5.68 1.36
N LEU A 161 10.88 4.72 1.48
CA LEU A 161 10.82 3.55 0.62
C LEU A 161 9.58 3.63 -0.25
N SER A 162 9.71 3.22 -1.52
CA SER A 162 8.58 3.11 -2.43
C SER A 162 8.20 1.65 -2.63
N LEU A 163 6.90 1.36 -2.55
CA LEU A 163 6.32 0.08 -2.91
C LEU A 163 5.39 0.29 -4.10
N GLU A 164 5.64 -0.43 -5.17
CA GLU A 164 4.77 -0.51 -6.34
C GLU A 164 4.12 -1.89 -6.36
N LEU A 165 2.80 -1.92 -6.47
CA LEU A 165 2.01 -3.15 -6.54
C LEU A 165 1.04 -3.08 -7.71
N ASP A 166 1.17 -4.02 -8.63
CA ASP A 166 0.24 -4.21 -9.73
C ASP A 166 -0.59 -5.46 -9.47
N GLY A 167 -1.90 -5.38 -9.68
CA GLY A 167 -2.77 -6.51 -9.45
C GLY A 167 -4.21 -6.26 -9.85
N HIS A 168 -5.03 -7.27 -9.65
CA HIS A 168 -6.47 -7.20 -9.86
C HIS A 168 -7.17 -6.95 -8.52
N LEU A 169 -8.12 -6.02 -8.55
CA LEU A 169 -8.98 -5.71 -7.43
C LEU A 169 -10.36 -6.31 -7.67
N SER A 170 -10.89 -7.02 -6.69
CA SER A 170 -12.21 -7.64 -6.76
C SER A 170 -12.87 -7.68 -5.37
N ALA A 171 -14.15 -8.02 -5.35
CA ALA A 171 -14.88 -8.33 -4.13
C ALA A 171 -15.18 -9.83 -4.06
N ASP A 172 -14.88 -10.46 -2.93
CA ASP A 172 -15.18 -11.87 -2.68
C ASP A 172 -15.70 -12.07 -1.26
N GLY A 173 -16.88 -12.70 -1.14
CA GLY A 173 -17.49 -12.98 0.15
C GLY A 173 -17.78 -11.76 1.01
N GLY A 174 -17.92 -10.57 0.43
CA GLY A 174 -18.13 -9.31 1.13
C GLY A 174 -16.85 -8.65 1.64
N TYR A 175 -15.71 -9.10 1.16
CA TYR A 175 -14.41 -8.53 1.44
C TYR A 175 -13.72 -8.05 0.16
N MET A 176 -12.95 -7.00 0.29
CA MET A 176 -12.05 -6.57 -0.80
C MET A 176 -10.92 -7.58 -0.95
N LYS A 177 -10.68 -8.04 -2.17
CA LYS A 177 -9.64 -8.99 -2.53
C LYS A 177 -8.67 -8.34 -3.51
N PHE A 178 -7.39 -8.50 -3.25
CA PHE A 178 -6.33 -8.07 -4.15
C PHE A 178 -5.51 -9.27 -4.59
N GLU A 179 -5.37 -9.46 -5.91
CA GLU A 179 -4.55 -10.51 -6.51
C GLU A 179 -3.32 -9.87 -7.14
N PRO A 180 -2.14 -9.97 -6.50
CA PRO A 180 -0.94 -9.35 -7.01
C PRO A 180 -0.42 -10.04 -8.26
N VAL A 181 -0.07 -9.26 -9.28
CA VAL A 181 0.54 -9.72 -10.53
C VAL A 181 2.03 -9.40 -10.53
N ALA A 182 2.39 -8.19 -10.12
CA ALA A 182 3.76 -7.73 -10.05
C ALA A 182 3.94 -6.77 -8.88
N GLY A 183 5.18 -6.55 -8.46
CA GLY A 183 5.50 -5.55 -7.46
C GLY A 183 6.98 -5.26 -7.38
N LYS A 184 7.30 -4.10 -6.80
CA LYS A 184 8.68 -3.66 -6.58
C LYS A 184 8.78 -2.95 -5.24
N LEU A 185 9.88 -3.19 -4.54
CA LEU A 185 10.27 -2.42 -3.35
C LEU A 185 11.49 -1.59 -3.72
N GLY A 186 11.33 -0.26 -3.77
CA GLY A 186 12.30 0.60 -4.42
C GLY A 186 12.41 0.24 -5.90
N SER A 187 13.61 -0.12 -6.34
CA SER A 187 13.88 -0.64 -7.69
C SER A 187 14.01 -2.17 -7.74
N LEU A 188 13.80 -2.86 -6.60
CA LEU A 188 13.92 -4.31 -6.52
C LEU A 188 12.59 -4.98 -6.90
N PRO A 189 12.51 -5.77 -7.98
CA PRO A 189 11.32 -6.52 -8.30
C PRO A 189 11.10 -7.63 -7.27
N LEU A 190 9.86 -7.78 -6.83
CA LEU A 190 9.44 -8.81 -5.88
C LEU A 190 8.86 -10.01 -6.64
N PRO A 191 9.26 -11.24 -6.29
CA PRO A 191 8.64 -12.44 -6.86
C PRO A 191 7.14 -12.49 -6.54
N GLN A 192 6.32 -12.93 -7.50
CA GLN A 192 4.88 -13.03 -7.32
C GLN A 192 4.49 -13.91 -6.13
N SER A 193 5.23 -15.00 -5.90
CA SER A 193 5.00 -15.87 -4.73
C SER A 193 5.19 -15.15 -3.40
N THR A 194 6.15 -14.24 -3.31
CA THR A 194 6.37 -13.41 -2.11
C THR A 194 5.24 -12.42 -1.92
N LEU A 195 4.78 -11.77 -3.00
CA LEU A 195 3.64 -10.86 -2.96
C LEU A 195 2.36 -11.57 -2.55
N GLN A 196 2.09 -12.74 -3.14
CA GLN A 196 0.92 -13.55 -2.80
C GLN A 196 0.95 -13.97 -1.33
N ALA A 197 2.09 -14.48 -0.85
CA ALA A 197 2.24 -14.87 0.56
C ALA A 197 2.03 -13.69 1.53
N ALA A 198 2.50 -12.49 1.17
CA ALA A 198 2.30 -11.28 1.96
C ALA A 198 0.81 -10.87 2.01
N VAL A 199 0.11 -10.91 0.87
CA VAL A 199 -1.33 -10.63 0.78
C VAL A 199 -2.11 -11.67 1.57
N ASP A 200 -1.81 -12.96 1.40
CA ASP A 200 -2.50 -14.06 2.12
C ASP A 200 -2.31 -13.91 3.64
N LYS A 201 -1.11 -13.56 4.09
CA LYS A 201 -0.82 -13.31 5.50
C LYS A 201 -1.59 -12.10 6.05
N MET A 202 -1.64 -11.02 5.27
CA MET A 202 -2.41 -9.82 5.62
C MET A 202 -3.91 -10.16 5.73
N MET A 203 -4.45 -10.93 4.79
CA MET A 203 -5.85 -11.37 4.78
C MET A 203 -6.18 -12.40 5.86
N ALA A 204 -5.21 -13.16 6.35
CA ALA A 204 -5.38 -14.11 7.44
C ALA A 204 -5.54 -13.43 8.80
N SER A 205 -5.04 -12.21 8.98
CA SER A 205 -5.21 -11.45 10.22
C SER A 205 -6.68 -11.02 10.39
N PRO A 206 -7.34 -11.35 11.52
CA PRO A 206 -8.72 -10.97 11.76
C PRO A 206 -8.95 -9.45 11.73
N GLU A 207 -7.99 -8.68 12.26
CA GLU A 207 -8.04 -7.21 12.29
C GLU A 207 -7.98 -6.60 10.89
N ASN A 208 -7.06 -7.08 10.06
CA ASN A 208 -6.92 -6.61 8.69
C ASN A 208 -8.13 -7.02 7.84
N ARG A 209 -8.63 -8.24 8.05
CA ARG A 209 -9.80 -8.75 7.35
C ARG A 209 -11.05 -7.90 7.64
N GLU A 210 -11.25 -7.49 8.90
CA GLU A 210 -12.40 -6.64 9.25
C GLU A 210 -12.31 -5.26 8.57
N LYS A 211 -11.11 -4.70 8.39
CA LYS A 211 -10.89 -3.46 7.66
C LYS A 211 -11.09 -3.57 6.16
N LEU A 212 -10.89 -4.75 5.60
CA LEU A 212 -11.12 -5.03 4.18
C LEU A 212 -12.56 -5.46 3.90
N LYS A 213 -13.40 -5.54 4.94
CA LYS A 213 -14.82 -5.82 4.79
C LYS A 213 -15.53 -4.69 4.07
N LEU A 214 -16.21 -5.04 3.01
CA LEU A 214 -17.02 -4.10 2.27
C LEU A 214 -18.27 -3.71 3.06
N PRO A 215 -18.69 -2.45 3.01
CA PRO A 215 -20.00 -2.05 3.50
C PRO A 215 -21.10 -2.93 2.94
N ALA A 216 -22.15 -3.19 3.74
CA ALA A 216 -23.21 -4.14 3.39
C ALA A 216 -23.96 -3.80 2.10
N ASP A 217 -23.92 -2.56 1.70
CA ASP A 217 -24.54 -1.99 0.51
C ASP A 217 -23.67 -2.08 -0.76
N ILE A 218 -22.39 -2.35 -0.61
CA ILE A 218 -21.51 -2.58 -1.76
C ILE A 218 -21.59 -4.05 -2.18
N SER A 219 -21.85 -4.28 -3.46
CA SER A 219 -21.89 -5.63 -4.03
C SER A 219 -20.56 -6.02 -4.66
N ASP A 220 -19.85 -5.06 -5.23
CA ASP A 220 -18.63 -5.34 -6.00
C ASP A 220 -17.74 -4.10 -6.09
N VAL A 221 -16.43 -4.33 -6.16
CA VAL A 221 -15.41 -3.32 -6.42
C VAL A 221 -14.40 -3.92 -7.39
N GLN A 222 -14.18 -3.27 -8.53
CA GLN A 222 -13.26 -3.78 -9.55
C GLN A 222 -12.70 -2.65 -10.40
N ILE A 223 -11.63 -2.94 -11.13
CA ILE A 223 -11.12 -2.05 -12.16
C ILE A 223 -11.64 -2.51 -13.51
N GLN A 224 -12.22 -1.60 -14.28
CA GLN A 224 -12.73 -1.85 -15.63
C GLN A 224 -12.39 -0.68 -16.53
N ASN A 225 -11.77 -0.96 -17.68
CA ASN A 225 -11.42 0.05 -18.69
C ASN A 225 -10.63 1.24 -18.12
N GLY A 226 -9.73 0.99 -17.16
CA GLY A 226 -8.93 2.02 -16.51
C GLY A 226 -9.72 2.92 -15.55
N GLN A 227 -10.84 2.45 -15.03
CA GLN A 227 -11.67 3.13 -14.04
C GLN A 227 -11.96 2.22 -12.84
N ALA A 228 -12.02 2.80 -11.66
CA ALA A 228 -12.51 2.09 -10.49
C ALA A 228 -14.04 2.09 -10.51
N VAL A 229 -14.62 0.90 -10.45
CA VAL A 229 -16.08 0.68 -10.50
C VAL A 229 -16.52 0.09 -9.18
N VAL A 230 -17.39 0.81 -8.47
CA VAL A 230 -18.04 0.37 -7.23
C VAL A 230 -19.51 0.15 -7.53
N LYS A 231 -20.01 -1.06 -7.30
CA LYS A 231 -21.42 -1.41 -7.50
C LYS A 231 -22.14 -1.50 -6.17
N TYR A 232 -23.28 -0.90 -6.08
CA TYR A 232 -24.17 -0.95 -4.93
C TYR A 232 -25.28 -1.97 -5.16
N LYS A 233 -25.78 -2.53 -4.03
CA LYS A 233 -26.93 -3.48 -4.04
C LYS A 233 -28.25 -2.76 -4.18
#